data_0794d5a39782b54c3c9aecedad9fda09
#
_entry.id   0794d5a39782b54c3c9aecedad9fda09
#
_cell.length_a   1.000
_cell.length_b   1.000
_cell.length_c   1.000
_cell.angle_alpha   90.00
_cell.angle_beta   90.00
_cell.angle_gamma   90.00
#
_symmetry.space_group_name_H-M   'P 1'
#
loop_
_entity.id
_entity.type
_entity.pdbx_description
1 polymer ?
#
loop_
_entity_poly.entity_id
_entity_poly.type
_entity_poly.pdbx_seq_one_letter_code
_entity_poly.pdbx_strand_id
1 'polypeptide(L)'
;NDKYGYFFLYYYGEINTNICPTMREIIKKNKKIQTCFLSIMDDELYIKEHRGPYAGLLRYHYTLLSSNSEEDFLSVRDNKFFWKEKEGFLFDDTYRHFVEKKTNGMRISIICDFKRDLIFPLNIINTLILNEIPYKEHIKELQLECIPSRKNKIKIYND
;
A
#
# COMPACT_ATOMS: atom_id res chain seq x y z
N ASN A 1 7.41 -7.50 14.15
CA ASN A 1 7.15 -8.74 13.41
C ASN A 1 7.99 -8.71 12.13
N ASP A 2 9.08 -9.45 12.09
CA ASP A 2 10.09 -9.39 11.01
C ASP A 2 9.58 -9.90 9.65
N LYS A 3 8.33 -10.40 9.60
CA LYS A 3 7.69 -10.98 8.42
C LYS A 3 6.89 -10.01 7.56
N TYR A 4 6.68 -8.78 8.01
CA TYR A 4 5.95 -7.75 7.28
C TYR A 4 6.77 -6.47 7.21
N GLY A 5 6.90 -5.92 6.00
CA GLY A 5 7.55 -4.66 5.75
C GLY A 5 6.85 -3.87 4.67
N TYR A 6 7.04 -2.57 4.70
CA TYR A 6 6.59 -1.68 3.64
C TYR A 6 7.63 -0.60 3.36
N PHE A 7 7.65 -0.14 2.11
CA PHE A 7 8.57 0.89 1.64
C PHE A 7 7.81 1.92 0.83
N PHE A 8 7.73 3.16 1.33
CA PHE A 8 7.03 4.23 0.63
C PHE A 8 7.80 4.72 -0.59
N LEU A 9 7.11 4.73 -1.73
CA LEU A 9 7.54 5.33 -2.99
C LEU A 9 7.03 6.77 -3.11
N TYR A 10 5.83 7.03 -2.58
CA TYR A 10 5.19 8.33 -2.60
C TYR A 10 4.25 8.48 -1.42
N TYR A 11 4.23 9.67 -0.83
CA TYR A 11 3.37 9.97 0.28
C TYR A 11 2.95 11.44 0.25
N TYR A 12 1.69 11.74 -0.06
CA TYR A 12 1.05 13.06 -0.05
C TYR A 12 1.94 14.22 -0.58
N GLY A 13 2.50 14.07 -1.78
CA GLY A 13 3.34 15.09 -2.41
C GLY A 13 4.85 14.81 -2.32
N GLU A 14 5.31 14.02 -1.38
CA GLU A 14 6.71 13.65 -1.25
C GLU A 14 7.04 12.37 -2.02
N ILE A 15 8.03 12.43 -2.89
CA ILE A 15 8.45 11.30 -3.73
C ILE A 15 9.78 10.77 -3.20
N ASN A 16 9.79 9.50 -2.78
CA ASN A 16 10.97 8.77 -2.33
C ASN A 16 11.47 7.80 -3.42
N THR A 17 11.62 8.28 -4.66
CA THR A 17 11.85 7.34 -5.75
C THR A 17 12.99 7.70 -6.67
N ASN A 18 14.21 7.66 -6.18
CA ASN A 18 15.33 7.40 -7.07
C ASN A 18 15.42 5.91 -7.47
N ILE A 19 14.68 5.05 -6.75
CA ILE A 19 14.73 3.57 -6.82
C ILE A 19 13.79 3.01 -7.90
N CYS A 20 12.70 3.70 -8.27
CA CYS A 20 11.74 3.20 -9.24
C CYS A 20 11.29 4.31 -10.22
N PRO A 21 12.04 4.57 -11.29
CA PRO A 21 11.71 5.63 -12.25
C PRO A 21 10.33 5.48 -12.89
N THR A 22 9.93 4.26 -13.21
CA THR A 22 8.62 3.95 -13.80
C THR A 22 7.47 4.38 -12.88
N MET A 23 7.56 4.04 -11.60
CA MET A 23 6.54 4.46 -10.63
C MET A 23 6.51 5.97 -10.43
N ARG A 24 7.65 6.63 -10.47
CA ARG A 24 7.73 8.09 -10.45
C ARG A 24 6.91 8.71 -11.58
N GLU A 25 7.06 8.21 -12.80
CA GLU A 25 6.31 8.71 -13.96
C GLU A 25 4.80 8.44 -13.85
N ILE A 26 4.41 7.28 -13.36
CA ILE A 26 3.01 6.93 -13.12
C ILE A 26 2.39 7.89 -12.08
N ILE A 27 3.09 8.12 -10.97
CA ILE A 27 2.64 9.00 -9.88
C ILE A 27 2.52 10.44 -10.38
N LYS A 28 3.50 10.94 -11.14
CA LYS A 28 3.45 12.29 -11.70
C LYS A 28 2.26 12.50 -12.64
N LYS A 29 1.91 11.48 -13.44
CA LYS A 29 0.81 11.52 -14.40
C LYS A 29 -0.56 11.36 -13.75
N ASN A 30 -0.64 10.70 -12.59
CA ASN A 30 -1.90 10.43 -11.91
C ASN A 30 -2.03 11.21 -10.58
N LYS A 31 -2.61 12.40 -10.64
CA LYS A 31 -2.79 13.29 -9.48
C LYS A 31 -3.77 12.77 -8.42
N LYS A 32 -4.48 11.69 -8.69
CA LYS A 32 -5.36 11.05 -7.69
C LYS A 32 -4.60 10.16 -6.72
N ILE A 33 -3.39 9.71 -7.06
CA ILE A 33 -2.55 8.94 -6.14
C ILE A 33 -2.13 9.84 -4.98
N GLN A 34 -2.45 9.42 -3.77
CA GLN A 34 -2.10 10.13 -2.53
C GLN A 34 -0.95 9.44 -1.81
N THR A 35 -0.95 8.12 -1.81
CA THR A 35 0.17 7.31 -1.31
C THR A 35 0.49 6.19 -2.29
N CYS A 36 1.73 5.73 -2.29
CA CYS A 36 2.15 4.54 -3.01
C CYS A 36 3.32 3.89 -2.27
N PHE A 37 3.21 2.60 -1.99
CA PHE A 37 4.25 1.87 -1.29
C PHE A 37 4.34 0.41 -1.73
N LEU A 38 5.52 -0.17 -1.57
CA LEU A 38 5.72 -1.61 -1.65
C LEU A 38 5.34 -2.24 -0.31
N SER A 39 4.52 -3.26 -0.36
CA SER A 39 4.16 -4.11 0.78
C SER A 39 4.77 -5.47 0.57
N ILE A 40 5.57 -5.90 1.53
CA ILE A 40 6.31 -7.17 1.50
C ILE A 40 5.83 -8.00 2.67
N MET A 41 5.37 -9.20 2.39
CA MET A 41 5.02 -10.21 3.39
C MET A 41 5.86 -11.44 3.14
N ASP A 42 6.51 -11.94 4.18
CA ASP A 42 7.34 -13.12 4.13
C ASP A 42 6.70 -14.25 4.94
N ASP A 43 6.67 -15.45 4.38
CA ASP A 43 6.08 -16.65 4.99
C ASP A 43 4.64 -16.47 5.53
N GLU A 44 4.21 -17.37 6.38
CA GLU A 44 2.89 -17.31 7.02
C GLU A 44 2.72 -16.05 7.86
N LEU A 45 1.65 -15.31 7.61
CA LEU A 45 1.35 -14.06 8.29
C LEU A 45 -0.16 -13.86 8.44
N TYR A 46 -0.55 -13.35 9.60
CA TYR A 46 -1.91 -12.89 9.86
C TYR A 46 -1.90 -11.43 10.31
N ILE A 47 -2.60 -10.58 9.56
CA ILE A 47 -2.88 -9.20 9.98
C ILE A 47 -4.31 -9.15 10.51
N LYS A 48 -4.44 -8.81 11.79
CA LYS A 48 -5.72 -8.76 12.49
C LYS A 48 -6.73 -7.83 11.80
N GLU A 49 -7.99 -8.13 11.98
CA GLU A 49 -9.10 -7.30 11.49
C GLU A 49 -8.95 -5.85 11.96
N HIS A 50 -9.01 -4.94 11.02
CA HIS A 50 -8.91 -3.50 11.25
C HIS A 50 -9.69 -2.72 10.18
N ARG A 51 -9.68 -1.39 10.28
CA ARG A 51 -10.27 -0.46 9.31
C ARG A 51 -9.27 0.63 8.97
N GLY A 52 -9.27 1.07 7.74
CA GLY A 52 -8.59 2.29 7.33
C GLY A 52 -9.24 3.54 7.96
N PRO A 53 -8.45 4.60 8.16
CA PRO A 53 -8.89 5.75 8.94
C PRO A 53 -9.76 6.74 8.17
N TYR A 54 -9.79 6.69 6.82
CA TYR A 54 -10.37 7.77 6.03
C TYR A 54 -11.12 7.32 4.79
N ALA A 55 -12.42 7.65 4.73
CA ALA A 55 -13.32 7.25 3.65
C ALA A 55 -13.14 8.03 2.33
N GLY A 56 -12.35 9.08 2.31
CA GLY A 56 -12.04 9.87 1.10
C GLY A 56 -11.03 9.23 0.16
N LEU A 57 -10.55 8.03 0.48
CA LEU A 57 -9.61 7.25 -0.30
C LEU A 57 -10.19 5.89 -0.70
N LEU A 58 -9.62 5.32 -1.76
CA LEU A 58 -9.78 3.92 -2.16
C LEU A 58 -8.42 3.29 -2.28
N ARG A 59 -8.26 2.07 -1.81
CA ARG A 59 -6.98 1.33 -1.81
C ARG A 59 -6.93 0.34 -2.96
N TYR A 60 -5.86 0.43 -3.73
CA TYR A 60 -5.56 -0.48 -4.84
C TYR A 60 -4.32 -1.31 -4.51
N HIS A 61 -4.42 -2.62 -4.68
CA HIS A 61 -3.30 -3.54 -4.62
C HIS A 61 -2.98 -4.04 -6.03
N TYR A 62 -1.71 -4.02 -6.40
CA TYR A 62 -1.20 -4.66 -7.61
C TYR A 62 -0.10 -5.65 -7.22
N THR A 63 -0.27 -6.91 -7.57
CA THR A 63 0.61 -8.00 -7.15
C THR A 63 1.79 -8.15 -8.10
N LEU A 64 3.01 -8.02 -7.58
CA LEU A 64 4.25 -8.22 -8.31
C LEU A 64 4.76 -9.65 -8.19
N LEU A 65 4.66 -10.22 -6.98
CA LEU A 65 5.11 -11.55 -6.65
C LEU A 65 4.13 -12.19 -5.66
N SER A 66 3.75 -13.43 -5.88
CA SER A 66 2.84 -14.18 -5.01
C SER A 66 2.98 -15.68 -5.25
N SER A 67 2.50 -16.48 -4.30
CA SER A 67 2.30 -17.92 -4.45
C SER A 67 1.19 -18.26 -5.46
N ASN A 68 0.33 -17.30 -5.82
CA ASN A 68 -0.92 -17.48 -6.55
C ASN A 68 -1.92 -18.45 -5.87
N SER A 69 -1.73 -18.74 -4.59
CA SER A 69 -2.60 -19.63 -3.80
C SER A 69 -3.84 -18.88 -3.30
N GLU A 70 -4.96 -19.58 -3.28
CA GLU A 70 -6.21 -19.12 -2.65
C GLU A 70 -6.18 -19.19 -1.11
N GLU A 71 -5.13 -19.75 -0.54
CA GLU A 71 -4.89 -19.74 0.90
C GLU A 71 -4.35 -18.38 1.39
N ASP A 72 -3.84 -17.55 0.43
CA ASP A 72 -3.35 -16.21 0.68
C ASP A 72 -4.37 -15.19 0.19
N PHE A 73 -5.05 -14.51 1.10
CA PHE A 73 -6.11 -13.56 0.74
C PHE A 73 -6.22 -12.35 1.68
N LEU A 74 -6.76 -11.29 1.12
CA LEU A 74 -7.35 -10.18 1.85
C LEU A 74 -8.86 -10.42 1.95
N SER A 75 -9.41 -10.45 3.15
CA SER A 75 -10.85 -10.44 3.38
C SER A 75 -11.33 -9.02 3.62
N VAL A 76 -12.34 -8.58 2.89
CA VAL A 76 -13.02 -7.30 3.10
C VAL A 76 -14.51 -7.59 3.27
N ARG A 77 -15.05 -7.39 4.47
CA ARG A 77 -16.37 -7.92 4.85
C ARG A 77 -16.43 -9.44 4.55
N ASP A 78 -17.35 -9.84 3.67
CA ASP A 78 -17.57 -11.25 3.29
C ASP A 78 -16.88 -11.64 1.97
N ASN A 79 -16.11 -10.72 1.36
CA ASN A 79 -15.43 -10.97 0.09
C ASN A 79 -13.95 -11.26 0.32
N LYS A 80 -13.43 -12.26 -0.41
CA LYS A 80 -12.02 -12.59 -0.45
C LYS A 80 -11.39 -12.11 -1.75
N PHE A 81 -10.25 -11.44 -1.63
CA PHE A 81 -9.41 -10.99 -2.74
C PHE A 81 -8.09 -11.74 -2.67
N PHE A 82 -7.76 -12.46 -3.75
CA PHE A 82 -6.56 -13.27 -3.84
C PHE A 82 -5.46 -12.49 -4.57
N TRP A 83 -4.23 -12.65 -4.10
CA TRP A 83 -3.08 -12.03 -4.78
C TRP A 83 -2.60 -12.94 -5.91
N LYS A 84 -2.97 -12.58 -7.14
CA LYS A 84 -2.46 -13.20 -8.37
C LYS A 84 -1.46 -12.27 -9.03
N GLU A 85 -0.32 -12.82 -9.46
CA GLU A 85 0.73 -12.02 -10.11
C GLU A 85 0.21 -11.30 -11.34
N LYS A 86 0.60 -10.03 -11.48
CA LYS A 86 0.19 -9.11 -12.55
C LYS A 86 -1.30 -8.75 -12.54
N GLU A 87 -2.01 -9.10 -11.49
CA GLU A 87 -3.38 -8.67 -11.28
C GLU A 87 -3.49 -7.69 -10.12
N GLY A 88 -4.56 -6.92 -10.11
CA GLY A 88 -4.85 -5.98 -9.05
C GLY A 88 -6.32 -5.89 -8.71
N PHE A 89 -6.60 -5.41 -7.52
CA PHE A 89 -7.96 -5.17 -7.05
C PHE A 89 -8.04 -3.86 -6.26
N LEU A 90 -9.22 -3.26 -6.31
CA LEU A 90 -9.56 -2.00 -5.63
C LEU A 90 -10.61 -2.28 -4.56
N PHE A 91 -10.43 -1.71 -3.38
CA PHE A 91 -11.40 -1.82 -2.30
C PHE A 91 -11.44 -0.56 -1.43
N ASP A 92 -12.50 -0.46 -0.64
CA ASP A 92 -12.66 0.55 0.39
C ASP A 92 -12.12 0.02 1.71
N ASP A 93 -10.96 0.51 2.14
CA ASP A 93 -10.28 0.03 3.35
C ASP A 93 -10.97 0.48 4.65
N THR A 94 -11.96 1.36 4.58
CA THR A 94 -12.77 1.72 5.75
C THR A 94 -13.71 0.60 6.19
N TYR A 95 -13.95 -0.39 5.35
CA TYR A 95 -14.61 -1.61 5.79
C TYR A 95 -13.65 -2.49 6.60
N ARG A 96 -14.23 -3.29 7.50
CA ARG A 96 -13.44 -4.29 8.24
C ARG A 96 -12.75 -5.21 7.26
N HIS A 97 -11.45 -5.35 7.43
CA HIS A 97 -10.63 -6.21 6.60
C HIS A 97 -9.48 -6.82 7.39
N PHE A 98 -9.06 -8.00 6.98
CA PHE A 98 -7.92 -8.72 7.53
C PHE A 98 -7.15 -9.43 6.43
N VAL A 99 -5.91 -9.80 6.72
CA VAL A 99 -5.06 -10.55 5.80
C VAL A 99 -4.74 -11.90 6.40
N GLU A 100 -4.88 -12.94 5.61
CA GLU A 100 -4.39 -14.27 5.91
C GLU A 100 -3.45 -14.74 4.79
N LYS A 101 -2.23 -15.09 5.16
CA LYS A 101 -1.23 -15.68 4.29
C LYS A 101 -0.72 -16.95 4.95
N LYS A 102 -1.01 -18.10 4.32
CA LYS A 102 -0.66 -19.43 4.84
C LYS A 102 0.49 -20.09 4.11
N THR A 103 0.82 -19.58 2.92
CA THR A 103 1.91 -20.14 2.15
C THR A 103 3.27 -19.62 2.63
N ASN A 104 4.29 -20.44 2.48
CA ASN A 104 5.67 -20.00 2.63
C ASN A 104 6.11 -19.17 1.41
N GLY A 105 7.17 -18.39 1.59
CA GLY A 105 7.73 -17.52 0.59
C GLY A 105 7.11 -16.12 0.55
N MET A 106 7.65 -15.29 -0.30
CA MET A 106 7.41 -13.85 -0.29
C MET A 106 6.22 -13.45 -1.15
N ARG A 107 5.37 -12.54 -0.64
CA ARG A 107 4.42 -11.77 -1.43
C ARG A 107 4.87 -10.32 -1.48
N ILE A 108 4.94 -9.75 -2.70
CA ILE A 108 5.25 -8.34 -2.94
C ILE A 108 4.10 -7.72 -3.72
N SER A 109 3.54 -6.63 -3.20
CA SER A 109 2.51 -5.85 -3.89
C SER A 109 2.84 -4.37 -3.85
N ILE A 110 2.49 -3.65 -4.93
CA ILE A 110 2.38 -2.20 -4.92
C ILE A 110 0.99 -1.87 -4.36
N ILE A 111 0.96 -1.03 -3.34
CA ILE A 111 -0.28 -0.54 -2.76
C ILE A 111 -0.35 0.95 -3.00
N CYS A 112 -1.48 1.42 -3.56
CA CYS A 112 -1.72 2.84 -3.81
C CYS A 112 -3.05 3.25 -3.20
N ASP A 113 -3.06 4.38 -2.51
CA ASP A 113 -4.30 5.03 -2.09
C ASP A 113 -4.65 6.14 -3.08
N PHE A 114 -5.84 6.04 -3.64
CA PHE A 114 -6.37 6.99 -4.61
C PHE A 114 -7.43 7.88 -3.98
N LYS A 115 -7.36 9.18 -4.25
CA LYS A 115 -8.44 10.10 -3.93
C LYS A 115 -9.73 9.62 -4.57
N ARG A 116 -10.76 9.43 -3.75
CA ARG A 116 -12.11 9.05 -4.18
C ARG A 116 -12.78 10.19 -4.91
N ASP A 117 -13.42 9.89 -6.05
CA ASP A 117 -14.31 10.82 -6.70
C ASP A 117 -15.63 10.88 -5.93
N LEU A 118 -15.92 12.05 -5.40
CA LEU A 118 -17.16 12.34 -4.65
C LEU A 118 -17.97 13.39 -5.38
N ILE A 119 -19.29 13.39 -5.16
CA ILE A 119 -20.17 14.41 -5.70
C ILE A 119 -19.95 15.76 -5.02
N PHE A 120 -20.27 16.86 -5.71
CA PHE A 120 -20.26 18.20 -5.13
C PHE A 120 -21.28 18.30 -3.96
N PRO A 121 -20.91 18.95 -2.83
CA PRO A 121 -19.63 19.64 -2.53
C PRO A 121 -18.60 18.74 -1.84
N LEU A 122 -18.86 17.44 -1.63
CA LEU A 122 -18.00 16.52 -0.88
C LEU A 122 -16.61 16.34 -1.53
N ASN A 123 -16.53 16.49 -2.85
CA ASN A 123 -15.25 16.44 -3.57
C ASN A 123 -14.34 17.62 -3.19
N ILE A 124 -14.88 18.79 -2.90
CA ILE A 124 -14.11 19.96 -2.44
C ILE A 124 -13.61 19.70 -1.02
N ILE A 125 -14.51 19.27 -0.14
CA ILE A 125 -14.18 18.93 1.26
C ILE A 125 -13.08 17.86 1.31
N ASN A 126 -13.23 16.79 0.51
CA ASN A 126 -12.23 15.75 0.39
C ASN A 126 -10.87 16.28 -0.06
N THR A 127 -10.86 17.21 -1.03
CA THR A 127 -9.62 17.85 -1.49
C THR A 127 -8.95 18.66 -0.40
N LEU A 128 -9.73 19.47 0.32
CA LEU A 128 -9.21 20.28 1.43
C LEU A 128 -8.62 19.40 2.53
N ILE A 129 -9.35 18.36 2.94
CA ILE A 129 -8.85 17.42 3.94
C ILE A 129 -7.55 16.77 3.48
N LEU A 130 -7.46 16.26 2.25
CA LEU A 130 -6.25 15.61 1.74
C LEU A 130 -5.08 16.57 1.56
N ASN A 131 -5.32 17.86 1.36
CA ASN A 131 -4.27 18.88 1.29
C ASN A 131 -3.78 19.28 2.69
N GLU A 132 -4.67 19.23 3.69
CA GLU A 132 -4.36 19.56 5.08
C GLU A 132 -3.82 18.36 5.87
N ILE A 133 -3.89 17.16 5.29
CA ILE A 133 -3.22 15.99 5.85
C ILE A 133 -1.68 16.10 5.70
N PRO A 134 -0.99 17.17 5.78
CA PRO A 134 0.46 17.26 5.75
C PRO A 134 1.00 16.96 7.12
N TYR A 135 0.98 15.81 7.41
CA TYR A 135 1.58 15.17 8.52
C TYR A 135 3.06 15.12 8.39
N LYS A 136 3.68 16.24 8.14
CA LYS A 136 5.15 16.36 8.05
C LYS A 136 5.87 15.82 9.28
N GLU A 137 5.26 15.82 10.42
CA GLU A 137 5.89 15.28 11.64
C GLU A 137 5.61 13.79 11.80
N HIS A 138 4.36 13.37 11.64
CA HIS A 138 3.99 11.95 11.73
C HIS A 138 4.57 11.10 10.59
N ILE A 139 4.79 11.69 9.42
CA ILE A 139 5.48 11.07 8.29
C ILE A 139 6.94 10.77 8.59
N LYS A 140 7.64 11.67 9.27
CA LYS A 140 9.03 11.43 9.68
C LYS A 140 9.12 10.25 10.64
N GLU A 141 8.19 10.13 11.58
CA GLU A 141 8.12 9.01 12.50
C GLU A 141 7.81 7.71 11.76
N LEU A 142 6.79 7.69 10.88
CA LEU A 142 6.46 6.52 10.05
C LEU A 142 7.59 6.14 9.09
N GLN A 143 8.31 7.09 8.51
CA GLN A 143 9.46 6.80 7.67
C GLN A 143 10.63 6.21 8.46
N LEU A 144 10.82 6.62 9.70
CA LEU A 144 11.83 6.07 10.60
C LEU A 144 11.47 4.66 11.07
N GLU A 145 10.19 4.37 11.29
CA GLU A 145 9.71 3.04 11.65
C GLU A 145 9.70 2.07 10.45
N CYS A 146 9.58 2.58 9.24
CA CYS A 146 9.52 1.78 8.00
C CYS A 146 10.87 1.39 7.43
N ILE A 147 11.97 1.89 7.99
CA ILE A 147 13.29 1.39 7.67
C ILE A 147 13.46 0.10 8.48
N PRO A 148 13.41 -1.09 7.86
CA PRO A 148 13.73 -2.31 8.58
C PRO A 148 15.10 -2.12 9.20
N SER A 149 15.21 -2.28 10.51
CA SER A 149 16.50 -2.25 11.22
C SER A 149 17.41 -3.43 10.87
N ARG A 150 17.18 -4.07 9.72
CA ARG A 150 18.06 -5.05 9.14
C ARG A 150 19.25 -4.35 8.51
N LYS A 151 20.37 -4.40 9.21
CA LYS A 151 21.73 -4.25 8.65
C LYS A 151 22.07 -5.32 7.58
N ASN A 152 21.10 -5.89 6.93
CA ASN A 152 21.29 -6.85 5.85
C ASN A 152 21.05 -6.12 4.52
N LYS A 153 22.17 -5.73 3.92
CA LYS A 153 22.29 -5.22 2.56
C LYS A 153 21.50 -6.12 1.61
N ILE A 154 20.42 -5.58 1.04
CA ILE A 154 19.85 -6.12 -0.18
C ILE A 154 20.97 -5.96 -1.22
N LYS A 155 21.60 -7.06 -1.62
CA LYS A 155 22.51 -7.04 -2.78
C LYS A 155 21.62 -6.82 -4.00
N ILE A 156 21.65 -5.61 -4.54
CA ILE A 156 21.11 -5.33 -5.86
C ILE A 156 22.14 -5.91 -6.83
N TYR A 157 21.77 -6.97 -7.52
CA TYR A 157 22.54 -7.45 -8.67
C TYR A 157 22.21 -6.51 -9.82
N ASN A 158 23.20 -5.69 -10.22
CA ASN A 158 23.20 -5.00 -11.50
C ASN A 158 23.72 -6.01 -12.52
N ASP A 159 22.87 -6.52 -13.38
CA ASP A 159 23.21 -7.08 -14.68
C ASP A 159 23.00 -6.04 -15.75
#